data_5326cf48252ae22f3e01b3243e24d9e2
#
_entry.id   5326cf48252ae22f3e01b3243e24d9e2
#
_cell.length_a   1.000
_cell.length_b   1.000
_cell.length_c   1.000
_cell.angle_alpha   90.00
_cell.angle_beta   90.00
_cell.angle_gamma   90.00
#
_symmetry.space_group_name_H-M   'P 1'
#
loop_
_entity.id
_entity.type
_entity.pdbx_description
1 polymer ?
#
loop_
_entity_poly.entity_id
_entity_poly.type
_entity_poly.pdbx_seq_one_letter_code
_entity_poly.pdbx_strand_id
1 'polypeptide(L)'
;SGEAGKIGNSVMKNLINGGYQGKIYPINPSAGEIMGLKAYKSVKDVPGPVDVAVFAIPAKFVAAALVECGEKKVPGAVLIPSGFAETGNHEGQKEIQDIGRKYGVRLMGPNIYGFYYTWKNLCATFCTAYDVKGHAALSSQSGGIGMAIIGFSRSAKMGVSAIVGLGNKSDIDEDDLLTFFEQDDNTHIIAQHCEDLKDGRAFAEVAKRVSKKKPIVMLKAGRTSMGAKAASSHTTTTCCASPASSARRRCARCSSTRARSPCCRRRRARTP
;
A
#
# COMPACT_ATOMS: atom_id res chain seq x y z
N SER A 1 -15.38 -15.64 -0.19
CA SER A 1 -16.13 -16.59 0.61
C SER A 1 -17.49 -16.03 0.99
N GLY A 2 -18.55 -16.87 0.91
CA GLY A 2 -19.88 -16.55 1.44
C GLY A 2 -19.98 -16.69 2.97
N GLU A 3 -19.01 -17.34 3.58
CA GLU A 3 -19.00 -17.66 5.02
C GLU A 3 -18.65 -16.44 5.86
N ALA A 4 -19.49 -16.14 6.86
CA ALA A 4 -19.27 -15.02 7.79
C ALA A 4 -17.96 -15.22 8.59
N GLY A 5 -17.24 -14.14 8.87
CA GLY A 5 -15.96 -14.15 9.56
C GLY A 5 -14.74 -14.45 8.68
N LYS A 6 -14.91 -14.85 7.44
CA LYS A 6 -13.79 -14.98 6.50
C LYS A 6 -13.44 -13.64 5.85
N ILE A 7 -12.16 -13.42 5.61
CA ILE A 7 -11.64 -12.19 4.94
C ILE A 7 -12.40 -11.89 3.65
N GLY A 8 -12.57 -12.87 2.77
CA GLY A 8 -13.29 -12.68 1.51
C GLY A 8 -14.76 -12.27 1.67
N ASN A 9 -15.41 -12.68 2.78
CA ASN A 9 -16.76 -12.23 3.11
C ASN A 9 -16.76 -10.74 3.50
N SER A 10 -15.81 -10.31 4.32
CA SER A 10 -15.68 -8.91 4.74
C SER A 10 -15.41 -7.98 3.55
N VAL A 11 -14.49 -8.38 2.65
CA VAL A 11 -14.21 -7.62 1.42
C VAL A 11 -15.46 -7.48 0.55
N MET A 12 -16.20 -8.57 0.34
CA MET A 12 -17.45 -8.55 -0.43
C MET A 12 -18.50 -7.64 0.19
N LYS A 13 -18.71 -7.74 1.52
CA LYS A 13 -19.63 -6.86 2.25
C LYS A 13 -19.25 -5.39 2.10
N ASN A 14 -17.97 -5.07 2.23
CA ASN A 14 -17.48 -3.71 2.13
C ASN A 14 -17.68 -3.12 0.74
N LEU A 15 -17.47 -3.90 -0.32
CA LEU A 15 -17.71 -3.46 -1.69
C LEU A 15 -19.20 -3.22 -1.95
N ILE A 16 -20.06 -4.18 -1.56
CA ILE A 16 -21.51 -4.10 -1.79
C ILE A 16 -22.13 -2.99 -0.94
N ASN A 17 -21.90 -3.00 0.37
CA ASN A 17 -22.50 -2.04 1.30
C ASN A 17 -21.88 -0.64 1.17
N GLY A 18 -20.63 -0.55 0.71
CA GLY A 18 -19.97 0.72 0.42
C GLY A 18 -20.51 1.45 -0.81
N GLY A 19 -21.38 0.78 -1.58
CA GLY A 19 -22.00 1.38 -2.76
C GLY A 19 -21.05 1.50 -3.95
N TYR A 20 -20.12 0.55 -4.11
CA TYR A 20 -19.28 0.48 -5.30
C TYR A 20 -20.12 0.26 -6.55
N GLN A 21 -19.95 1.11 -7.55
CA GLN A 21 -20.78 1.09 -8.78
C GLN A 21 -20.20 0.20 -9.89
N GLY A 22 -18.99 -0.33 -9.71
CA GLY A 22 -18.38 -1.26 -10.67
C GLY A 22 -18.95 -2.67 -10.55
N LYS A 23 -18.67 -3.49 -11.54
CA LYS A 23 -19.07 -4.91 -11.52
C LYS A 23 -18.21 -5.70 -10.54
N ILE A 24 -18.85 -6.54 -9.76
CA ILE A 24 -18.19 -7.44 -8.80
C ILE A 24 -18.43 -8.87 -9.24
N TYR A 25 -17.36 -9.61 -9.43
CA TYR A 25 -17.39 -11.02 -9.85
C TYR A 25 -16.76 -11.91 -8.76
N PRO A 26 -17.55 -12.52 -7.88
CA PRO A 26 -17.04 -13.49 -6.92
C PRO A 26 -16.42 -14.70 -7.62
N ILE A 27 -15.20 -15.06 -7.23
CA ILE A 27 -14.55 -16.29 -7.69
C ILE A 27 -14.52 -17.29 -6.54
N ASN A 28 -15.16 -18.46 -6.76
CA ASN A 28 -15.17 -19.54 -5.77
C ASN A 28 -15.43 -20.88 -6.47
N PRO A 29 -14.52 -21.85 -6.39
CA PRO A 29 -14.70 -23.16 -7.08
C PRO A 29 -15.92 -23.96 -6.61
N SER A 30 -16.40 -23.71 -5.39
CA SER A 30 -17.44 -24.53 -4.76
C SER A 30 -18.80 -23.85 -4.62
N ALA A 31 -18.89 -22.53 -4.83
CA ALA A 31 -20.15 -21.79 -4.70
C ALA A 31 -20.66 -21.33 -6.07
N GLY A 32 -21.97 -21.47 -6.31
CA GLY A 32 -22.64 -20.93 -7.49
C GLY A 32 -23.02 -19.46 -7.32
N GLU A 33 -23.22 -19.03 -6.07
CA GLU A 33 -23.63 -17.66 -5.71
C GLU A 33 -22.98 -17.24 -4.40
N ILE A 34 -22.65 -15.96 -4.27
CA ILE A 34 -22.15 -15.33 -3.03
C ILE A 34 -22.82 -13.96 -2.88
N MET A 35 -23.59 -13.79 -1.81
CA MET A 35 -24.27 -12.51 -1.48
C MET A 35 -25.14 -11.97 -2.61
N GLY A 36 -25.91 -12.84 -3.26
CA GLY A 36 -26.79 -12.46 -4.37
C GLY A 36 -26.08 -12.26 -5.71
N LEU A 37 -24.77 -12.48 -5.76
CA LEU A 37 -23.98 -12.37 -6.99
C LEU A 37 -23.56 -13.74 -7.49
N LYS A 38 -23.73 -13.98 -8.81
CA LYS A 38 -23.23 -15.19 -9.45
C LYS A 38 -21.74 -15.36 -9.18
N ALA A 39 -21.34 -16.52 -8.66
CA ALA A 39 -19.94 -16.87 -8.49
C ALA A 39 -19.42 -17.68 -9.67
N TYR A 40 -18.16 -17.46 -10.02
CA TYR A 40 -17.47 -18.16 -11.09
C TYR A 40 -16.42 -19.09 -10.52
N LYS A 41 -16.14 -20.21 -11.19
CA LYS A 41 -15.13 -21.17 -10.70
C LYS A 41 -13.70 -20.65 -10.88
N SER A 42 -13.45 -19.93 -11.93
CA SER A 42 -12.18 -19.28 -12.29
C SER A 42 -12.40 -17.85 -12.78
N VAL A 43 -11.39 -17.01 -12.68
CA VAL A 43 -11.41 -15.66 -13.27
C VAL A 43 -11.55 -15.74 -14.80
N LYS A 44 -11.13 -16.84 -15.43
CA LYS A 44 -11.28 -17.08 -16.89
C LYS A 44 -12.73 -17.17 -17.32
N ASP A 45 -13.61 -17.68 -16.44
CA ASP A 45 -15.04 -17.84 -16.73
C ASP A 45 -15.83 -16.52 -16.65
N VAL A 46 -15.22 -15.46 -16.11
CA VAL A 46 -15.85 -14.14 -16.01
C VAL A 46 -16.05 -13.54 -17.40
N PRO A 47 -17.27 -13.07 -17.72
CA PRO A 47 -17.51 -12.43 -19.01
C PRO A 47 -16.85 -11.05 -19.12
N GLY A 48 -16.14 -10.81 -20.23
CA GLY A 48 -15.49 -9.51 -20.49
C GLY A 48 -14.20 -9.26 -19.72
N PRO A 49 -13.70 -8.02 -19.73
CA PRO A 49 -12.47 -7.64 -19.06
C PRO A 49 -12.66 -7.56 -17.54
N VAL A 50 -11.54 -7.74 -16.82
CA VAL A 50 -11.44 -7.59 -15.37
C VAL A 50 -10.29 -6.62 -15.10
N ASP A 51 -10.57 -5.52 -14.41
CA ASP A 51 -9.58 -4.45 -14.18
C ASP A 51 -8.66 -4.77 -12.97
N VAL A 52 -9.22 -5.42 -11.94
CA VAL A 52 -8.45 -5.77 -10.74
C VAL A 52 -8.97 -7.07 -10.12
N ALA A 53 -8.06 -7.91 -9.66
CA ALA A 53 -8.37 -9.10 -8.90
C ALA A 53 -7.96 -8.93 -7.42
N VAL A 54 -8.90 -9.16 -6.49
CA VAL A 54 -8.62 -9.12 -5.05
C VAL A 54 -8.54 -10.54 -4.50
N PHE A 55 -7.37 -10.90 -4.00
CA PHE A 55 -7.08 -12.23 -3.48
C PHE A 55 -7.35 -12.29 -1.97
N ALA A 56 -8.30 -13.11 -1.59
CA ALA A 56 -8.62 -13.44 -0.19
C ALA A 56 -8.67 -14.97 -0.03
N ILE A 57 -7.61 -15.63 -0.47
CA ILE A 57 -7.42 -17.09 -0.50
C ILE A 57 -6.13 -17.47 0.24
N PRO A 58 -5.95 -18.71 0.72
CA PRO A 58 -4.68 -19.13 1.32
C PRO A 58 -3.47 -18.97 0.37
N ALA A 59 -2.30 -18.62 0.91
CA ALA A 59 -1.08 -18.32 0.14
C ALA A 59 -0.73 -19.40 -0.90
N LYS A 60 -0.87 -20.68 -0.54
CA LYS A 60 -0.56 -21.81 -1.43
C LYS A 60 -1.36 -21.86 -2.74
N PHE A 61 -2.45 -21.10 -2.85
CA PHE A 61 -3.27 -21.05 -4.06
C PHE A 61 -3.05 -19.76 -4.87
N VAL A 62 -2.28 -18.80 -4.34
CA VAL A 62 -2.12 -17.49 -4.96
C VAL A 62 -1.41 -17.58 -6.31
N ALA A 63 -0.31 -18.33 -6.39
CA ALA A 63 0.48 -18.46 -7.62
C ALA A 63 -0.37 -18.99 -8.78
N ALA A 64 -1.11 -20.09 -8.58
CA ALA A 64 -1.97 -20.67 -9.60
C ALA A 64 -3.07 -19.70 -10.04
N ALA A 65 -3.76 -19.06 -9.10
CA ALA A 65 -4.80 -18.09 -9.42
C ALA A 65 -4.26 -16.82 -10.10
N LEU A 66 -3.01 -16.43 -9.79
CA LEU A 66 -2.35 -15.29 -10.44
C LEU A 66 -2.00 -15.61 -11.91
N VAL A 67 -1.61 -16.85 -12.22
CA VAL A 67 -1.43 -17.31 -13.61
C VAL A 67 -2.74 -17.15 -14.38
N GLU A 68 -3.86 -17.60 -13.82
CA GLU A 68 -5.19 -17.44 -14.46
C GLU A 68 -5.54 -15.96 -14.70
N CYS A 69 -5.21 -15.07 -13.76
CA CYS A 69 -5.36 -13.62 -13.94
C CYS A 69 -4.48 -13.11 -15.08
N GLY A 70 -3.24 -13.57 -15.18
CA GLY A 70 -2.32 -13.23 -16.25
C GLY A 70 -2.84 -13.66 -17.63
N GLU A 71 -3.33 -14.90 -17.75
CA GLU A 71 -3.92 -15.42 -18.99
C GLU A 71 -5.21 -14.67 -19.37
N LYS A 72 -5.98 -14.20 -18.38
CA LYS A 72 -7.17 -13.35 -18.56
C LYS A 72 -6.79 -11.88 -18.85
N LYS A 73 -5.50 -11.51 -18.80
CA LYS A 73 -4.98 -10.15 -18.98
C LYS A 73 -5.53 -9.16 -17.95
N VAL A 74 -5.67 -9.60 -16.71
CA VAL A 74 -6.01 -8.70 -15.58
C VAL A 74 -4.80 -7.83 -15.28
N PRO A 75 -4.89 -6.49 -15.34
CA PRO A 75 -3.71 -5.63 -15.20
C PRO A 75 -3.20 -5.48 -13.77
N GLY A 76 -4.03 -5.73 -12.75
CA GLY A 76 -3.65 -5.55 -11.35
C GLY A 76 -4.22 -6.60 -10.40
N ALA A 77 -3.42 -6.97 -9.40
CA ALA A 77 -3.80 -7.91 -8.36
C ALA A 77 -3.49 -7.36 -6.96
N VAL A 78 -4.47 -7.45 -6.07
CA VAL A 78 -4.40 -7.04 -4.67
C VAL A 78 -4.30 -8.30 -3.81
N LEU A 79 -3.14 -8.53 -3.21
CA LEU A 79 -2.81 -9.76 -2.51
C LEU A 79 -2.94 -9.57 -0.99
N ILE A 80 -4.12 -9.87 -0.44
CA ILE A 80 -4.38 -9.77 1.00
C ILE A 80 -3.66 -10.89 1.79
N PRO A 81 -3.50 -12.12 1.30
CA PRO A 81 -2.94 -13.22 2.07
C PRO A 81 -1.55 -12.93 2.63
N SER A 82 -1.30 -13.44 3.84
CA SER A 82 0.02 -13.64 4.44
C SER A 82 0.54 -15.06 4.16
N GLY A 83 1.80 -15.33 4.51
CA GLY A 83 2.46 -16.62 4.30
C GLY A 83 3.55 -16.57 3.23
N PHE A 84 4.16 -15.41 3.05
CA PHE A 84 5.26 -15.13 2.11
C PHE A 84 6.53 -14.72 2.85
N ALA A 85 7.29 -13.73 2.38
CA ALA A 85 8.57 -13.36 2.95
C ALA A 85 8.51 -12.99 4.44
N GLU A 86 7.40 -12.42 4.93
CA GLU A 86 7.20 -12.09 6.34
C GLU A 86 7.18 -13.33 7.26
N THR A 87 6.96 -14.52 6.70
CA THR A 87 7.05 -15.81 7.40
C THR A 87 8.25 -16.64 6.97
N GLY A 88 9.20 -16.04 6.23
CA GLY A 88 10.39 -16.73 5.70
C GLY A 88 10.19 -17.43 4.35
N ASN A 89 9.00 -17.42 3.77
CA ASN A 89 8.72 -17.99 2.45
C ASN A 89 9.12 -17.02 1.31
N HIS A 90 10.41 -16.78 1.18
CA HIS A 90 10.98 -15.90 0.14
C HIS A 90 10.81 -16.47 -1.27
N GLU A 91 10.85 -17.80 -1.41
CA GLU A 91 10.67 -18.48 -2.71
C GLU A 91 9.25 -18.27 -3.22
N GLY A 92 8.22 -18.45 -2.39
CA GLY A 92 6.84 -18.21 -2.77
C GLY A 92 6.58 -16.75 -3.12
N GLN A 93 7.23 -15.80 -2.44
CA GLN A 93 7.13 -14.38 -2.81
C GLN A 93 7.79 -14.10 -4.16
N LYS A 94 8.97 -14.69 -4.40
CA LYS A 94 9.65 -14.58 -5.70
C LYS A 94 8.82 -15.18 -6.83
N GLU A 95 8.21 -16.33 -6.60
CA GLU A 95 7.33 -16.98 -7.59
C GLU A 95 6.22 -16.07 -8.06
N ILE A 96 5.46 -15.45 -7.12
CA ILE A 96 4.38 -14.54 -7.50
C ILE A 96 4.89 -13.28 -8.19
N GLN A 97 6.06 -12.76 -7.83
CA GLN A 97 6.70 -11.64 -8.53
C GLN A 97 7.06 -12.01 -9.98
N ASP A 98 7.64 -13.18 -10.18
CA ASP A 98 8.04 -13.66 -11.51
C ASP A 98 6.79 -13.89 -12.40
N ILE A 99 5.69 -14.41 -11.84
CA ILE A 99 4.40 -14.53 -12.52
C ILE A 99 3.87 -13.13 -12.90
N GLY A 100 3.84 -12.19 -11.95
CA GLY A 100 3.39 -10.81 -12.20
C GLY A 100 4.15 -10.17 -13.37
N ARG A 101 5.49 -10.27 -13.35
CA ARG A 101 6.35 -9.75 -14.43
C ARG A 101 6.08 -10.44 -15.77
N LYS A 102 5.97 -11.78 -15.77
CA LYS A 102 5.73 -12.57 -16.98
C LYS A 102 4.46 -12.17 -17.71
N TYR A 103 3.40 -11.91 -16.96
CA TYR A 103 2.09 -11.61 -17.52
C TYR A 103 1.74 -10.11 -17.52
N GLY A 104 2.60 -9.25 -17.00
CA GLY A 104 2.36 -7.80 -16.88
C GLY A 104 1.27 -7.45 -15.86
N VAL A 105 1.09 -8.27 -14.80
CA VAL A 105 0.14 -8.02 -13.72
C VAL A 105 0.84 -7.25 -12.60
N ARG A 106 0.38 -6.03 -12.29
CA ARG A 106 0.90 -5.25 -11.16
C ARG A 106 0.40 -5.82 -9.84
N LEU A 107 1.29 -5.96 -8.85
CA LEU A 107 0.99 -6.61 -7.57
C LEU A 107 1.04 -5.64 -6.41
N MET A 108 -0.08 -5.49 -5.69
CA MET A 108 -0.15 -4.78 -4.41
C MET A 108 -0.13 -5.80 -3.26
N GLY A 109 0.81 -5.69 -2.34
CA GLY A 109 1.04 -6.64 -1.26
C GLY A 109 2.18 -7.62 -1.57
N PRO A 110 2.12 -8.88 -1.12
CA PRO A 110 1.11 -9.52 -0.26
C PRO A 110 1.14 -9.05 1.20
N ASN A 111 0.35 -9.70 2.06
CA ASN A 111 0.26 -9.43 3.49
C ASN A 111 -0.25 -8.01 3.79
N ILE A 112 -1.41 -7.66 3.22
CA ILE A 112 -2.04 -6.35 3.38
C ILE A 112 -3.47 -6.46 3.90
N TYR A 113 -3.96 -5.36 4.46
CA TYR A 113 -5.39 -5.25 4.83
C TYR A 113 -6.28 -4.87 3.64
N GLY A 114 -5.72 -4.66 2.46
CA GLY A 114 -6.41 -4.16 1.27
C GLY A 114 -6.27 -2.65 1.11
N PHE A 115 -7.24 -2.03 0.44
CA PHE A 115 -7.25 -0.58 0.20
C PHE A 115 -8.65 0.00 0.11
N TYR A 116 -8.72 1.32 0.28
CA TYR A 116 -9.90 2.14 0.02
C TYR A 116 -9.56 3.20 -1.03
N TYR A 117 -10.55 3.52 -1.85
CA TYR A 117 -10.59 4.76 -2.60
C TYR A 117 -12.00 5.34 -2.50
N THR A 118 -12.16 6.33 -1.63
CA THR A 118 -13.46 6.79 -1.16
C THR A 118 -14.31 7.45 -2.25
N TRP A 119 -13.67 8.14 -3.19
CA TRP A 119 -14.34 8.83 -4.28
C TRP A 119 -15.01 7.91 -5.30
N LYS A 120 -14.60 6.65 -5.36
CA LYS A 120 -15.24 5.60 -6.14
C LYS A 120 -16.04 4.62 -5.29
N ASN A 121 -16.18 4.86 -3.98
CA ASN A 121 -16.74 3.93 -3.01
C ASN A 121 -16.07 2.53 -3.09
N LEU A 122 -14.82 2.49 -3.53
CA LEU A 122 -14.07 1.24 -3.72
C LEU A 122 -13.41 0.84 -2.41
N CYS A 123 -14.07 -0.04 -1.67
CA CYS A 123 -13.64 -0.51 -0.36
C CYS A 123 -13.19 -1.99 -0.44
N ALA A 124 -12.03 -2.23 -1.03
CA ALA A 124 -11.45 -3.56 -1.21
C ALA A 124 -10.56 -3.96 -0.02
N THR A 125 -11.15 -4.02 1.19
CA THR A 125 -10.48 -4.36 2.43
C THR A 125 -11.35 -5.24 3.32
N PHE A 126 -10.72 -5.95 4.26
CA PHE A 126 -11.44 -6.65 5.33
C PHE A 126 -11.62 -5.82 6.61
N CYS A 127 -10.98 -4.65 6.68
CA CYS A 127 -11.17 -3.72 7.79
C CYS A 127 -12.58 -3.09 7.74
N THR A 128 -12.99 -2.45 8.83
CA THR A 128 -14.27 -1.74 8.84
C THR A 128 -14.29 -0.66 7.77
N ALA A 129 -15.37 -0.63 6.98
CA ALA A 129 -15.54 0.33 5.90
C ALA A 129 -15.40 1.78 6.36
N TYR A 130 -14.87 2.63 5.51
CA TYR A 130 -14.68 4.04 5.75
C TYR A 130 -15.53 4.85 4.76
N ASP A 131 -16.32 5.78 5.28
CA ASP A 131 -17.37 6.48 4.55
C ASP A 131 -17.16 8.01 4.46
N VAL A 132 -16.19 8.56 5.20
CA VAL A 132 -15.94 10.00 5.19
C VAL A 132 -15.00 10.36 4.04
N LYS A 133 -15.57 10.88 2.95
CA LYS A 133 -14.80 11.38 1.80
C LYS A 133 -14.01 12.63 2.17
N GLY A 134 -12.79 12.73 1.65
CA GLY A 134 -11.92 13.88 1.84
C GLY A 134 -10.69 13.78 0.96
N HIS A 135 -9.63 14.49 1.31
CA HIS A 135 -8.51 14.73 0.41
C HIS A 135 -7.16 14.24 0.95
N ALA A 136 -7.15 13.50 2.06
CA ALA A 136 -5.93 12.90 2.59
C ALA A 136 -5.77 11.48 2.08
N ALA A 137 -4.67 11.18 1.38
CA ALA A 137 -4.27 9.82 1.05
C ALA A 137 -3.35 9.27 2.12
N LEU A 138 -3.64 8.08 2.62
CA LEU A 138 -2.88 7.41 3.66
C LEU A 138 -2.33 6.09 3.14
N SER A 139 -1.06 5.79 3.38
CA SER A 139 -0.50 4.47 3.10
C SER A 139 0.31 3.94 4.27
N SER A 140 0.31 2.62 4.44
CA SER A 140 1.10 1.99 5.51
C SER A 140 1.68 0.66 5.04
N GLN A 141 2.96 0.47 5.29
CA GLN A 141 3.63 -0.80 5.12
C GLN A 141 3.21 -1.79 6.22
N SER A 142 3.03 -1.31 7.46
CA SER A 142 2.59 -2.11 8.59
C SER A 142 1.07 -2.28 8.62
N GLY A 143 0.59 -3.52 8.70
CA GLY A 143 -0.83 -3.84 8.85
C GLY A 143 -1.41 -3.28 10.15
N GLY A 144 -0.71 -3.43 11.27
CA GLY A 144 -1.15 -2.94 12.58
C GLY A 144 -1.27 -1.41 12.62
N ILE A 145 -0.27 -0.69 12.13
CA ILE A 145 -0.29 0.77 12.07
C ILE A 145 -1.37 1.24 11.08
N GLY A 146 -1.50 0.59 9.93
CA GLY A 146 -2.55 0.90 8.97
C GLY A 146 -3.95 0.79 9.57
N MET A 147 -4.23 -0.30 10.29
CA MET A 147 -5.52 -0.47 10.98
C MET A 147 -5.73 0.56 12.10
N ALA A 148 -4.69 0.94 12.84
CA ALA A 148 -4.76 2.00 13.84
C ALA A 148 -5.06 3.37 13.20
N ILE A 149 -4.44 3.68 12.06
CA ILE A 149 -4.73 4.89 11.26
C ILE A 149 -6.19 4.90 10.81
N ILE A 150 -6.72 3.79 10.32
CA ILE A 150 -8.13 3.66 9.94
C ILE A 150 -9.05 3.96 11.14
N GLY A 151 -8.77 3.34 12.28
CA GLY A 151 -9.54 3.54 13.51
C GLY A 151 -9.51 4.99 13.98
N PHE A 152 -8.34 5.61 14.02
CA PHE A 152 -8.16 7.01 14.38
C PHE A 152 -8.88 7.94 13.43
N SER A 153 -8.70 7.76 12.12
CA SER A 153 -9.32 8.60 11.09
C SER A 153 -10.84 8.59 11.20
N ARG A 154 -11.42 7.41 11.46
CA ARG A 154 -12.88 7.27 11.70
C ARG A 154 -13.33 8.01 12.96
N SER A 155 -12.63 7.82 14.08
CA SER A 155 -12.98 8.48 15.34
C SER A 155 -12.88 10.00 15.24
N ALA A 156 -11.88 10.48 14.51
CA ALA A 156 -11.65 11.90 14.26
C ALA A 156 -12.54 12.47 13.12
N LYS A 157 -13.35 11.63 12.45
CA LYS A 157 -14.11 11.97 11.24
C LYS A 157 -13.24 12.66 10.18
N MET A 158 -11.99 12.25 10.07
CA MET A 158 -11.03 12.79 9.11
C MET A 158 -11.36 12.29 7.71
N GLY A 159 -11.68 13.18 6.79
CA GLY A 159 -11.97 12.81 5.40
C GLY A 159 -10.72 12.30 4.68
N VAL A 160 -10.82 11.16 4.02
CA VAL A 160 -9.72 10.57 3.25
C VAL A 160 -10.11 10.38 1.79
N SER A 161 -9.12 10.49 0.89
CA SER A 161 -9.26 10.09 -0.52
C SER A 161 -8.96 8.61 -0.70
N ALA A 162 -7.90 8.14 -0.04
CA ALA A 162 -7.46 6.75 -0.11
C ALA A 162 -6.81 6.29 1.20
N ILE A 163 -6.91 4.98 1.47
CA ILE A 163 -6.09 4.29 2.48
C ILE A 163 -5.57 3.01 1.84
N VAL A 164 -4.24 2.82 1.81
CA VAL A 164 -3.60 1.73 1.08
C VAL A 164 -2.65 0.95 1.98
N GLY A 165 -2.82 -0.37 2.01
CA GLY A 165 -1.86 -1.30 2.60
C GLY A 165 -0.77 -1.66 1.59
N LEU A 166 0.50 -1.59 1.98
CA LEU A 166 1.63 -1.97 1.12
C LEU A 166 2.20 -3.36 1.46
N GLY A 167 2.22 -3.74 2.75
CA GLY A 167 2.70 -5.04 3.22
C GLY A 167 4.12 -5.35 2.77
N ASN A 168 4.33 -6.51 2.16
CA ASN A 168 5.65 -6.97 1.70
C ASN A 168 6.17 -6.23 0.45
N LYS A 169 5.36 -5.43 -0.21
CA LYS A 169 5.72 -4.64 -1.41
C LYS A 169 6.38 -5.47 -2.50
N SER A 170 5.71 -6.52 -2.97
CA SER A 170 6.27 -7.39 -4.02
C SER A 170 6.60 -6.64 -5.31
N ASP A 171 5.76 -5.67 -5.67
CA ASP A 171 5.90 -4.82 -6.86
C ASP A 171 5.59 -3.37 -6.48
N ILE A 172 4.32 -3.01 -6.32
CA ILE A 172 3.89 -1.65 -5.97
C ILE A 172 4.44 -1.25 -4.60
N ASP A 173 5.04 -0.06 -4.52
CA ASP A 173 5.61 0.51 -3.31
C ASP A 173 5.26 2.00 -3.10
N GLU A 174 6.04 2.70 -2.26
CA GLU A 174 5.79 4.08 -1.90
C GLU A 174 5.89 5.04 -3.08
N ASP A 175 6.81 4.79 -4.02
CA ASP A 175 7.05 5.65 -5.19
C ASP A 175 5.89 5.60 -6.17
N ASP A 176 5.37 4.37 -6.40
CA ASP A 176 4.19 4.15 -7.25
C ASP A 176 2.98 4.91 -6.70
N LEU A 177 2.75 4.81 -5.37
CA LEU A 177 1.66 5.52 -4.72
C LEU A 177 1.83 7.04 -4.77
N LEU A 178 3.05 7.56 -4.56
CA LEU A 178 3.32 8.98 -4.70
C LEU A 178 3.02 9.46 -6.12
N THR A 179 3.43 8.68 -7.13
CA THR A 179 3.19 9.00 -8.54
C THR A 179 1.70 8.98 -8.87
N PHE A 180 0.95 8.00 -8.36
CA PHE A 180 -0.50 7.95 -8.52
C PHE A 180 -1.19 9.15 -7.85
N PHE A 181 -0.86 9.42 -6.58
CA PHE A 181 -1.49 10.52 -5.84
C PHE A 181 -1.06 11.91 -6.34
N GLU A 182 0.09 12.04 -7.02
CA GLU A 182 0.46 13.27 -7.70
C GLU A 182 -0.58 13.71 -8.73
N GLN A 183 -1.16 12.73 -9.43
CA GLN A 183 -2.10 12.94 -10.54
C GLN A 183 -3.57 12.88 -10.10
N ASP A 184 -3.86 12.38 -8.90
CA ASP A 184 -5.21 12.24 -8.39
C ASP A 184 -5.75 13.58 -7.86
N ASP A 185 -6.68 14.18 -8.57
CA ASP A 185 -7.31 15.46 -8.20
C ASP A 185 -8.06 15.40 -6.86
N ASN A 186 -8.45 14.21 -6.42
CA ASN A 186 -9.12 14.02 -5.14
C ASN A 186 -8.15 13.96 -3.96
N THR A 187 -6.85 13.87 -4.20
CA THR A 187 -5.82 13.83 -3.15
C THR A 187 -5.09 15.17 -3.07
N HIS A 188 -5.13 15.82 -1.90
CA HIS A 188 -4.44 17.09 -1.66
C HIS A 188 -3.24 16.97 -0.71
N ILE A 189 -3.24 15.97 0.16
CA ILE A 189 -2.16 15.66 1.11
C ILE A 189 -1.88 14.17 1.13
N ILE A 190 -0.62 13.79 1.23
CA ILE A 190 -0.19 12.38 1.26
C ILE A 190 0.51 12.10 2.57
N ALA A 191 0.08 11.07 3.30
CA ALA A 191 0.72 10.61 4.51
C ALA A 191 1.13 9.13 4.35
N GLN A 192 2.39 8.82 4.59
CA GLN A 192 2.95 7.49 4.43
C GLN A 192 3.63 7.01 5.71
N HIS A 193 3.32 5.80 6.14
CA HIS A 193 4.11 5.04 7.11
C HIS A 193 4.97 4.02 6.36
N CYS A 194 6.28 4.11 6.55
CA CYS A 194 7.27 3.29 5.86
C CYS A 194 8.26 2.68 6.86
N GLU A 195 8.51 1.40 6.74
CA GLU A 195 9.51 0.67 7.55
C GLU A 195 10.86 0.61 6.83
N ASP A 196 10.84 0.35 5.51
CA ASP A 196 12.01 0.36 4.64
C ASP A 196 11.70 1.02 3.29
N LEU A 197 12.72 1.32 2.53
CA LEU A 197 12.61 1.75 1.14
C LEU A 197 13.47 0.82 0.30
N LYS A 198 12.92 0.27 -0.77
CA LYS A 198 13.65 -0.61 -1.69
C LYS A 198 14.74 0.16 -2.43
N ASP A 199 14.38 1.31 -2.99
CA ASP A 199 15.29 2.24 -3.62
C ASP A 199 15.09 3.65 -3.06
N GLY A 200 15.92 4.01 -2.06
CA GLY A 200 15.85 5.32 -1.42
C GLY A 200 16.20 6.49 -2.34
N ARG A 201 16.93 6.26 -3.45
CA ARG A 201 17.26 7.30 -4.42
C ARG A 201 16.06 7.58 -5.31
N ALA A 202 15.47 6.55 -5.90
CA ALA A 202 14.26 6.67 -6.71
C ALA A 202 13.13 7.33 -5.90
N PHE A 203 12.90 6.87 -4.68
CA PHE A 203 11.93 7.47 -3.76
C PHE A 203 12.20 8.98 -3.54
N ALA A 204 13.45 9.37 -3.26
CA ALA A 204 13.78 10.77 -3.02
C ALA A 204 13.52 11.67 -4.24
N GLU A 205 13.77 11.18 -5.45
CA GLU A 205 13.48 11.90 -6.70
C GLU A 205 11.97 12.08 -6.89
N VAL A 206 11.18 11.01 -6.72
CA VAL A 206 9.73 11.07 -6.82
C VAL A 206 9.14 11.98 -5.73
N ALA A 207 9.54 11.80 -4.48
CA ALA A 207 9.08 12.63 -3.37
C ALA A 207 9.41 14.11 -3.55
N LYS A 208 10.61 14.43 -4.07
CA LYS A 208 11.01 15.82 -4.41
C LYS A 208 10.13 16.41 -5.51
N ARG A 209 9.72 15.63 -6.49
CA ARG A 209 8.82 16.06 -7.58
C ARG A 209 7.42 16.32 -7.03
N VAL A 210 6.85 15.32 -6.33
CA VAL A 210 5.48 15.35 -5.81
C VAL A 210 5.29 16.44 -4.76
N SER A 211 6.27 16.62 -3.85
CA SER A 211 6.20 17.63 -2.78
C SER A 211 6.13 19.08 -3.27
N LYS A 212 6.43 19.33 -4.52
CA LYS A 212 6.22 20.65 -5.14
C LYS A 212 4.75 20.95 -5.42
N LYS A 213 3.93 19.90 -5.56
CA LYS A 213 2.50 19.99 -5.87
C LYS A 213 1.63 19.69 -4.65
N LYS A 214 1.99 18.69 -3.87
CA LYS A 214 1.19 18.18 -2.75
C LYS A 214 2.06 17.95 -1.52
N PRO A 215 1.65 18.37 -0.31
CA PRO A 215 2.37 18.08 0.92
C PRO A 215 2.50 16.58 1.15
N ILE A 216 3.69 16.14 1.56
CA ILE A 216 3.97 14.75 1.95
C ILE A 216 4.39 14.72 3.42
N VAL A 217 3.70 13.90 4.21
CA VAL A 217 4.07 13.59 5.59
C VAL A 217 4.51 12.14 5.65
N MET A 218 5.72 11.87 6.13
CA MET A 218 6.25 10.52 6.22
C MET A 218 6.63 10.15 7.65
N LEU A 219 6.08 9.07 8.15
CA LEU A 219 6.50 8.38 9.34
C LEU A 219 7.44 7.23 8.96
N LYS A 220 8.77 7.46 9.04
CA LYS A 220 9.79 6.44 8.79
C LYS A 220 10.13 5.71 10.09
N ALA A 221 9.72 4.45 10.18
CA ALA A 221 10.10 3.55 11.27
C ALA A 221 11.55 3.02 11.10
N GLY A 222 12.06 2.31 12.10
CA GLY A 222 13.37 1.65 12.01
C GLY A 222 14.58 2.58 12.00
N ARG A 223 14.48 3.80 12.53
CA ARG A 223 15.59 4.79 12.55
C ARG A 223 16.64 4.54 13.64
N THR A 224 16.34 3.69 14.60
CA THR A 224 17.26 3.27 15.66
C THR A 224 17.69 1.82 15.44
N SER A 225 18.82 1.40 16.05
CA SER A 225 19.26 0.00 15.96
C SER A 225 18.23 -1.00 16.49
N MET A 226 17.48 -0.63 17.53
CA MET A 226 16.37 -1.43 18.07
C MET A 226 15.17 -1.42 17.11
N GLY A 227 14.81 -0.25 16.58
CA GLY A 227 13.72 -0.13 15.61
C GLY A 227 14.04 -0.82 14.29
N ALA A 228 15.29 -0.83 13.84
CA ALA A 228 15.70 -1.56 12.64
C ALA A 228 15.59 -3.10 12.81
N LYS A 229 15.80 -3.62 14.02
CA LYS A 229 15.57 -5.04 14.34
C LYS A 229 14.08 -5.40 14.41
N ALA A 230 13.24 -4.44 14.80
CA ALA A 230 11.80 -4.63 14.89
C ALA A 230 11.10 -4.43 13.53
N ALA A 231 11.68 -3.64 12.63
CA ALA A 231 11.22 -3.51 11.26
C ALA A 231 11.69 -4.71 10.44
N SER A 232 10.81 -5.25 9.60
CA SER A 232 11.04 -6.50 8.84
C SER A 232 12.10 -6.40 7.74
N SER A 233 12.94 -5.33 7.70
CA SER A 233 13.90 -5.12 6.63
C SER A 233 15.16 -4.37 7.05
N HIS A 234 16.25 -4.62 6.34
CA HIS A 234 17.53 -3.93 6.50
C HIS A 234 17.47 -2.51 5.95
N THR A 235 17.73 -1.55 6.83
CA THR A 235 17.52 -0.12 6.62
C THR A 235 18.61 0.52 5.78
N THR A 236 18.25 1.17 4.71
CA THR A 236 19.06 2.22 4.10
C THR A 236 18.69 3.57 4.69
N THR A 237 19.65 4.30 5.25
CA THR A 237 19.44 5.62 5.85
C THR A 237 19.10 6.63 4.76
N THR A 238 17.86 7.07 4.70
CA THR A 238 17.44 8.11 3.75
C THR A 238 17.39 9.47 4.43
N CYS A 239 18.10 10.45 3.87
CA CYS A 239 18.02 11.84 4.27
C CYS A 239 16.64 12.41 3.91
N CYS A 240 15.92 12.95 4.87
CA CYS A 240 14.70 13.72 4.61
C CYS A 240 15.09 15.01 3.85
N ALA A 241 14.79 15.07 2.57
CA ALA A 241 14.83 16.32 1.83
C ALA A 241 13.50 17.07 2.10
N SER A 242 13.53 18.05 2.99
CA SER A 242 12.45 19.04 3.12
C SER A 242 12.71 20.15 2.11
N PRO A 243 11.84 20.39 1.13
CA PRO A 243 11.87 21.63 0.38
C PRO A 243 11.12 22.70 1.17
N ALA A 244 11.87 23.75 1.51
CA ALA A 244 11.42 25.09 1.81
C ALA A 244 10.09 25.26 2.58
N SER A 245 10.13 25.05 3.89
CA SER A 245 9.30 25.84 4.79
C SER A 245 10.21 26.81 5.54
N SER A 246 9.86 28.11 5.53
CA SER A 246 10.59 29.23 6.15
C SER A 246 10.49 29.22 7.69
N ALA A 247 10.32 28.08 8.31
CA ALA A 247 10.33 27.91 9.75
C ALA A 247 11.66 27.28 10.19
N ARG A 248 12.61 28.15 10.59
CA ARG A 248 13.84 27.76 11.29
C ARG A 248 13.50 27.08 12.62
N ARG A 249 13.25 25.78 12.59
CA ARG A 249 13.33 24.97 13.80
C ARG A 249 14.76 24.41 13.89
N ARG A 250 15.50 24.87 14.87
CA ARG A 250 16.84 24.34 15.22
C ARG A 250 16.67 22.86 15.52
N CYS A 251 17.41 22.01 14.81
CA CYS A 251 17.50 20.60 15.15
C CYS A 251 18.22 20.48 16.50
N ALA A 252 17.48 20.21 17.56
CA ALA A 252 17.99 20.13 18.93
C ALA A 252 19.02 19.00 19.17
N ARG A 253 19.32 18.19 18.16
CA ARG A 253 20.28 17.08 18.25
C ARG A 253 21.67 17.36 17.68
N CYS A 254 21.90 18.52 17.07
CA CYS A 254 23.25 18.87 16.59
C CYS A 254 24.17 19.47 17.67
N SER A 255 23.66 19.69 18.88
CA SER A 255 24.43 20.35 19.96
C SER A 255 25.10 19.42 20.96
N SER A 256 24.88 18.09 20.90
CA SER A 256 25.33 17.21 22.00
C SER A 256 26.23 16.03 21.64
N THR A 257 26.67 15.86 20.38
CA THR A 257 27.61 14.78 20.06
C THR A 257 28.68 15.21 19.05
N ARG A 258 29.95 15.03 19.43
CA ARG A 258 31.15 15.27 18.60
C ARG A 258 31.31 14.28 17.45
N ALA A 259 30.29 13.98 16.70
CA ALA A 259 30.40 13.20 15.48
C ALA A 259 29.98 14.08 14.30
N ARG A 260 30.98 14.64 13.61
CA ARG A 260 30.79 15.43 12.39
C ARG A 260 30.37 14.49 11.26
N SER A 261 29.08 14.46 10.93
CA SER A 261 28.62 13.80 9.73
C SER A 261 29.06 14.57 8.47
N PRO A 262 29.34 13.91 7.34
CA PRO A 262 29.81 14.53 6.09
C PRO A 262 28.89 15.63 5.56
N CYS A 263 27.65 15.69 5.96
CA CYS A 263 26.68 16.69 5.54
C CYS A 263 26.98 18.11 6.08
N CYS A 264 27.70 18.21 7.21
CA CYS A 264 28.06 19.52 7.81
C CYS A 264 29.32 20.15 7.22
N ARG A 265 30.12 19.43 6.41
CA ARG A 265 31.41 19.94 5.91
C ARG A 265 31.35 20.82 4.67
N ARG A 266 30.20 20.93 3.96
CA ARG A 266 30.11 21.67 2.69
C ARG A 266 29.67 23.13 2.81
N ARG A 267 29.56 23.72 4.00
CA ARG A 267 29.15 25.13 4.18
C ARG A 267 30.19 26.07 4.82
N ARG A 268 31.48 25.72 4.78
CA ARG A 268 32.55 26.63 5.27
C ARG A 268 33.64 26.86 4.22
N ALA A 269 33.31 27.04 3.00
CA ALA A 269 34.22 27.58 2.00
C ALA A 269 33.45 28.48 1.06
N ARG A 270 33.30 29.73 1.46
CA ARG A 270 33.17 30.93 0.60
C ARG A 270 32.76 32.13 1.45
N THR A 271 33.74 32.88 1.87
CA THR A 271 33.72 34.34 1.91
C THR A 271 35.16 34.82 1.89
N PRO A 272 35.41 35.95 1.27
CA PRO A 272 36.71 36.34 0.72
C PRO A 272 37.76 36.63 1.76
#